data_111b9ffb38ed76f3776f89efe245c1d3
#
_entry.id   111b9ffb38ed76f3776f89efe245c1d3
#
_cell.length_a   1.000
_cell.length_b   1.000
_cell.length_c   1.000
_cell.angle_alpha   90.00
_cell.angle_beta   90.00
_cell.angle_gamma   90.00
#
_symmetry.space_group_name_H-M   'P 1'
#
loop_
_entity.id
_entity.type
_entity.pdbx_description
1 polymer ?
#
loop_
_entity_poly.entity_id
_entity_poly.type
_entity_poly.pdbx_seq_one_letter_code
_entity_poly.pdbx_strand_id
1 'polypeptide(L)'
;MKKVFGLGLMIIFILAACAPAAVSTEPIVSQNGIEVSDPWVRAAAMKEEMGEGMQDDSQGDMHGGAVTGAFMLIRNTGSQDDMLVSASSDAAMDVQIHETTMADGVMSMAEVPGVTIPAGGEAELRPGGYHVMLIGLKEELKVGDTVTLVLTFQNAGEISLEVPVKMP
;
A
#
# COMPACT_ATOMS: atom_id res chain seq x y z
N MET A 1 64.63 -36.59 -33.14
CA MET A 1 63.28 -36.07 -33.46
C MET A 1 62.53 -35.78 -32.12
N LYS A 2 62.62 -34.56 -31.60
CA LYS A 2 61.96 -34.20 -30.36
C LYS A 2 60.81 -33.22 -30.69
N LYS A 3 59.55 -33.65 -30.50
CA LYS A 3 58.36 -32.84 -30.65
C LYS A 3 58.12 -32.09 -29.35
N VAL A 4 58.20 -30.77 -29.39
CA VAL A 4 57.84 -29.86 -28.28
C VAL A 4 56.35 -29.54 -28.41
N PHE A 5 55.53 -29.97 -27.44
CA PHE A 5 54.12 -29.62 -27.34
C PHE A 5 54.01 -28.32 -26.54
N GLY A 6 53.64 -27.22 -27.24
CA GLY A 6 53.33 -25.95 -26.61
C GLY A 6 51.94 -25.97 -26.04
N LEU A 7 51.85 -25.87 -24.71
CA LEU A 7 50.57 -25.72 -23.97
C LEU A 7 50.18 -24.28 -23.93
N GLY A 8 49.23 -23.88 -24.78
CA GLY A 8 48.66 -22.52 -24.78
C GLY A 8 47.68 -22.32 -23.62
N LEU A 9 48.04 -21.49 -22.66
CA LEU A 9 47.18 -21.07 -21.53
C LEU A 9 46.17 -20.04 -22.02
N MET A 10 44.93 -20.47 -22.24
CA MET A 10 43.82 -19.60 -22.62
C MET A 10 43.23 -18.95 -21.37
N ILE A 11 43.56 -17.68 -21.08
CA ILE A 11 43.00 -16.92 -19.98
C ILE A 11 41.62 -16.43 -20.40
N ILE A 12 40.57 -17.03 -19.83
CA ILE A 12 39.20 -16.60 -20.02
C ILE A 12 38.93 -15.46 -19.01
N PHE A 13 38.84 -14.22 -19.50
CA PHE A 13 38.36 -13.08 -18.72
C PHE A 13 36.84 -13.21 -18.56
N ILE A 14 36.38 -13.61 -17.39
CA ILE A 14 34.95 -13.53 -17.02
C ILE A 14 34.67 -12.08 -16.62
N LEU A 15 34.08 -11.30 -17.53
CA LEU A 15 33.46 -10.03 -17.21
C LEU A 15 32.21 -10.31 -16.37
N ALA A 16 32.32 -10.15 -15.06
CA ALA A 16 31.17 -10.09 -14.18
C ALA A 16 30.39 -8.81 -14.48
N ALA A 17 29.36 -8.87 -15.32
CA ALA A 17 28.40 -7.80 -15.50
C ALA A 17 27.57 -7.68 -14.21
N CYS A 18 27.86 -6.66 -13.39
CA CYS A 18 26.99 -6.23 -12.33
C CYS A 18 25.72 -5.63 -12.96
N ALA A 19 24.70 -6.45 -13.20
CA ALA A 19 23.38 -5.95 -13.51
C ALA A 19 22.82 -5.28 -12.24
N PRO A 20 22.23 -4.05 -12.33
CA PRO A 20 21.51 -3.50 -11.20
C PRO A 20 20.39 -4.47 -10.85
N ALA A 21 20.28 -4.82 -9.57
CA ALA A 21 19.17 -5.62 -9.07
C ALA A 21 17.89 -4.83 -9.37
N ALA A 22 17.09 -5.32 -10.32
CA ALA A 22 15.72 -4.88 -10.46
C ALA A 22 15.04 -5.18 -9.13
N VAL A 23 14.52 -4.14 -8.47
CA VAL A 23 13.62 -4.30 -7.33
C VAL A 23 12.39 -5.01 -7.89
N SER A 24 12.35 -6.32 -7.73
CA SER A 24 11.16 -7.10 -8.04
C SER A 24 10.12 -6.73 -6.99
N THR A 25 9.17 -5.89 -7.36
CA THR A 25 7.96 -5.67 -6.59
C THR A 25 7.09 -6.91 -6.78
N GLU A 26 7.42 -7.96 -6.06
CA GLU A 26 6.61 -9.19 -6.07
C GLU A 26 5.26 -8.85 -5.42
N PRO A 27 4.13 -9.25 -6.03
CA PRO A 27 2.84 -9.08 -5.40
C PRO A 27 2.81 -9.88 -4.09
N ILE A 28 2.40 -9.24 -2.99
CA ILE A 28 2.30 -9.90 -1.70
C ILE A 28 1.11 -10.87 -1.68
N VAL A 29 0.03 -10.50 -2.39
CA VAL A 29 -1.17 -11.33 -2.56
C VAL A 29 -1.67 -11.21 -3.98
N SER A 30 -2.02 -12.35 -4.59
CA SER A 30 -2.68 -12.41 -5.91
C SER A 30 -3.91 -13.32 -5.83
N GLN A 31 -5.07 -12.81 -6.23
CA GLN A 31 -6.32 -13.55 -6.26
C GLN A 31 -7.23 -13.05 -7.38
N ASN A 32 -7.80 -13.98 -8.16
CA ASN A 32 -8.79 -13.71 -9.22
C ASN A 32 -8.37 -12.60 -10.21
N GLY A 33 -7.06 -12.49 -10.50
CA GLY A 33 -6.53 -11.48 -11.43
C GLY A 33 -6.21 -10.14 -10.76
N ILE A 34 -6.47 -9.97 -9.47
CA ILE A 34 -6.01 -8.81 -8.70
C ILE A 34 -4.71 -9.16 -7.96
N GLU A 35 -3.73 -8.30 -8.07
CA GLU A 35 -2.44 -8.37 -7.39
C GLU A 35 -2.28 -7.13 -6.51
N VAL A 36 -1.95 -7.33 -5.23
CA VAL A 36 -1.66 -6.25 -4.29
C VAL A 36 -0.19 -6.32 -3.91
N SER A 37 0.51 -5.21 -4.06
CA SER A 37 1.93 -5.08 -3.75
C SER A 37 2.22 -3.85 -2.89
N ASP A 38 3.34 -3.90 -2.15
CA ASP A 38 3.83 -2.85 -1.26
C ASP A 38 2.76 -2.27 -0.30
N PRO A 39 1.91 -3.10 0.34
CA PRO A 39 0.95 -2.58 1.31
C PRO A 39 1.67 -2.07 2.56
N TRP A 40 1.22 -0.95 3.09
CA TRP A 40 1.66 -0.41 4.38
C TRP A 40 0.61 0.50 5.00
N VAL A 41 0.58 0.53 6.33
CA VAL A 41 -0.23 1.44 7.14
C VAL A 41 0.69 2.45 7.80
N ARG A 42 0.27 3.71 7.85
CA ARG A 42 1.04 4.74 8.57
C ARG A 42 0.92 4.53 10.07
N ALA A 43 2.05 4.59 10.79
CA ALA A 43 2.06 4.58 12.25
C ALA A 43 1.24 5.75 12.81
N ALA A 44 0.45 5.49 13.85
CA ALA A 44 -0.42 6.49 14.49
C ALA A 44 -0.45 6.27 16.00
N ALA A 45 -0.15 7.33 16.76
CA ALA A 45 -0.29 7.32 18.22
C ALA A 45 -1.76 7.61 18.61
N MET A 46 -2.21 7.01 19.71
CA MET A 46 -3.44 7.44 20.36
C MET A 46 -3.19 8.82 20.95
N LYS A 47 -4.09 9.78 20.67
CA LYS A 47 -4.07 11.05 21.39
C LYS A 47 -4.39 10.73 22.86
N GLU A 48 -3.41 10.81 23.75
CA GLU A 48 -3.69 10.92 25.18
C GLU A 48 -4.50 12.20 25.37
N GLU A 49 -5.62 12.11 26.09
CA GLU A 49 -6.40 13.28 26.51
C GLU A 49 -5.56 14.15 27.43
N MET A 50 -4.66 14.93 26.88
CA MET A 50 -4.00 16.02 27.59
C MET A 50 -4.89 17.25 27.52
N GLY A 51 -5.50 17.55 28.66
CA GLY A 51 -6.07 18.81 29.14
C GLY A 51 -6.33 19.94 28.14
N GLU A 52 -7.56 20.34 28.10
CA GLU A 52 -8.14 21.64 27.70
C GLU A 52 -7.16 22.69 27.13
N GLY A 53 -7.28 22.96 25.85
CA GLY A 53 -6.80 24.21 25.29
C GLY A 53 -6.14 24.13 23.93
N MET A 54 -6.89 23.80 22.88
CA MET A 54 -6.79 24.38 21.55
C MET A 54 -7.92 23.80 20.70
N GLN A 55 -8.91 24.65 20.41
CA GLN A 55 -9.93 24.36 19.41
C GLN A 55 -9.25 24.35 18.05
N ASP A 56 -9.04 23.15 17.51
CA ASP A 56 -8.79 22.97 16.09
C ASP A 56 -10.15 22.72 15.43
N ASP A 57 -10.63 23.76 14.71
CA ASP A 57 -11.90 23.75 13.98
C ASP A 57 -11.85 22.85 12.73
N SER A 58 -11.35 21.64 12.85
CA SER A 58 -11.47 20.59 11.83
C SER A 58 -12.81 19.88 12.02
N GLN A 59 -13.86 20.40 11.39
CA GLN A 59 -15.16 19.73 11.31
C GLN A 59 -15.03 18.37 10.66
N GLY A 60 -15.20 17.28 11.44
CA GLY A 60 -15.26 15.92 10.92
C GLY A 60 -15.17 14.78 11.93
N ASP A 61 -14.80 15.03 13.18
CA ASP A 61 -14.57 13.94 14.15
C ASP A 61 -15.87 13.51 14.85
N MET A 62 -16.67 12.66 14.19
CA MET A 62 -17.78 11.96 14.85
C MET A 62 -17.33 10.68 15.59
N HIS A 63 -16.06 10.31 15.54
CA HIS A 63 -15.51 9.14 16.23
C HIS A 63 -14.21 9.56 16.94
N GLY A 64 -14.28 9.70 18.25
CA GLY A 64 -13.19 10.16 19.12
C GLY A 64 -12.01 9.19 19.24
N GLY A 65 -11.38 8.81 18.12
CA GLY A 65 -10.22 7.94 18.05
C GLY A 65 -9.18 8.43 17.05
N ALA A 66 -7.95 7.95 17.17
CA ALA A 66 -6.91 8.23 16.18
C ALA A 66 -7.32 7.72 14.79
N VAL A 67 -6.84 8.41 13.75
CA VAL A 67 -7.08 8.03 12.34
C VAL A 67 -5.75 7.81 11.64
N THR A 68 -5.72 6.90 10.66
CA THR A 68 -4.55 6.66 9.84
C THR A 68 -4.92 6.19 8.43
N GLY A 69 -3.94 6.13 7.53
CA GLY A 69 -4.12 5.69 6.15
C GLY A 69 -3.34 4.43 5.84
N ALA A 70 -3.95 3.57 5.01
CA ALA A 70 -3.28 2.44 4.37
C ALA A 70 -3.09 2.72 2.87
N PHE A 71 -1.95 2.29 2.36
CA PHE A 71 -1.46 2.57 1.02
C PHE A 71 -0.93 1.29 0.38
N MET A 72 -1.08 1.17 -0.95
CA MET A 72 -0.67 -0.01 -1.70
C MET A 72 -0.76 0.24 -3.21
N LEU A 73 -0.14 -0.62 -3.99
CA LEU A 73 -0.34 -0.70 -5.42
C LEU A 73 -1.26 -1.89 -5.72
N ILE A 74 -2.34 -1.66 -6.45
CA ILE A 74 -3.29 -2.69 -6.88
C ILE A 74 -3.22 -2.79 -8.39
N ARG A 75 -2.90 -3.99 -8.91
CA ARG A 75 -2.85 -4.29 -10.33
C ARG A 75 -3.96 -5.27 -10.69
N ASN A 76 -4.62 -5.02 -11.81
CA ASN A 76 -5.58 -5.93 -12.40
C ASN A 76 -4.93 -6.62 -13.62
N THR A 77 -4.61 -7.90 -13.50
CA THR A 77 -4.05 -8.73 -14.58
C THR A 77 -5.14 -9.42 -15.41
N GLY A 78 -6.40 -9.21 -15.04
CA GLY A 78 -7.58 -9.73 -15.74
C GLY A 78 -7.89 -8.96 -17.02
N SER A 79 -8.90 -9.45 -17.75
CA SER A 79 -9.37 -8.87 -19.03
C SER A 79 -10.59 -7.96 -18.87
N GLN A 80 -11.08 -7.75 -17.67
CA GLN A 80 -12.22 -6.88 -17.34
C GLN A 80 -11.81 -5.92 -16.23
N ASP A 81 -12.39 -4.71 -16.26
CA ASP A 81 -12.22 -3.74 -15.18
C ASP A 81 -12.75 -4.31 -13.87
N ASP A 82 -12.10 -3.97 -12.76
CA ASP A 82 -12.57 -4.25 -11.42
C ASP A 82 -12.63 -2.95 -10.61
N MET A 83 -13.24 -3.00 -9.44
CA MET A 83 -13.35 -1.85 -8.54
C MET A 83 -13.13 -2.31 -7.10
N LEU A 84 -12.25 -1.64 -6.37
CA LEU A 84 -12.19 -1.72 -4.92
C LEU A 84 -13.39 -0.96 -4.37
N VAL A 85 -14.36 -1.67 -3.77
CA VAL A 85 -15.65 -1.07 -3.33
C VAL A 85 -15.72 -0.86 -1.82
N SER A 86 -14.96 -1.61 -1.04
CA SER A 86 -14.87 -1.42 0.41
C SER A 86 -13.59 -2.01 0.98
N ALA A 87 -13.29 -1.62 2.21
CA ALA A 87 -12.25 -2.24 3.02
C ALA A 87 -12.72 -2.37 4.46
N SER A 88 -12.14 -3.31 5.21
CA SER A 88 -12.38 -3.48 6.64
C SER A 88 -11.13 -3.90 7.38
N SER A 89 -11.07 -3.64 8.69
CA SER A 89 -9.96 -4.02 9.57
C SER A 89 -10.47 -4.22 10.99
N ASP A 90 -9.86 -5.15 11.71
CA ASP A 90 -10.10 -5.32 13.15
C ASP A 90 -9.43 -4.25 14.03
N ALA A 91 -8.44 -3.53 13.48
CA ALA A 91 -7.70 -2.47 14.18
C ALA A 91 -8.46 -1.14 14.29
N ALA A 92 -9.55 -0.94 13.54
CA ALA A 92 -10.33 0.30 13.52
C ALA A 92 -11.82 0.06 13.77
N MET A 93 -12.54 1.12 14.11
CA MET A 93 -14.01 1.08 14.29
C MET A 93 -14.73 1.20 12.96
N ASP A 94 -14.16 1.98 12.03
CA ASP A 94 -14.67 2.19 10.68
C ASP A 94 -13.51 2.27 9.69
N VAL A 95 -13.76 1.85 8.44
CA VAL A 95 -12.76 1.87 7.37
C VAL A 95 -13.42 2.35 6.09
N GLN A 96 -12.89 3.41 5.51
CA GLN A 96 -13.45 4.08 4.32
C GLN A 96 -12.40 4.21 3.22
N ILE A 97 -12.85 4.35 1.97
CA ILE A 97 -11.98 4.67 0.84
C ILE A 97 -12.10 6.16 0.58
N HIS A 98 -10.97 6.88 0.65
CA HIS A 98 -10.91 8.33 0.48
C HIS A 98 -10.04 8.71 -0.72
N GLU A 99 -10.33 9.86 -1.29
CA GLU A 99 -9.49 10.56 -2.25
C GLU A 99 -9.07 11.92 -1.70
N THR A 100 -7.79 12.20 -1.74
CA THR A 100 -7.25 13.54 -1.50
C THR A 100 -7.05 14.22 -2.83
N THR A 101 -7.64 15.40 -3.00
CA THR A 101 -7.46 16.24 -4.18
C THR A 101 -6.88 17.59 -3.78
N MET A 102 -6.17 18.23 -4.72
CA MET A 102 -5.68 19.59 -4.55
C MET A 102 -6.25 20.47 -5.67
N ALA A 103 -7.02 21.47 -5.28
CA ALA A 103 -7.59 22.46 -6.20
C ALA A 103 -7.30 23.86 -5.66
N ASP A 104 -6.75 24.75 -6.48
CA ASP A 104 -6.45 26.16 -6.16
C ASP A 104 -5.57 26.32 -4.90
N GLY A 105 -4.68 25.35 -4.63
CA GLY A 105 -3.82 25.33 -3.44
C GLY A 105 -4.51 24.87 -2.15
N VAL A 106 -5.77 24.45 -2.23
CA VAL A 106 -6.54 23.88 -1.11
C VAL A 106 -6.55 22.35 -1.25
N MET A 107 -6.10 21.67 -0.19
CA MET A 107 -6.21 20.22 -0.08
C MET A 107 -7.60 19.87 0.46
N SER A 108 -8.30 18.97 -0.24
CA SER A 108 -9.59 18.43 0.17
C SER A 108 -9.51 16.91 0.19
N MET A 109 -10.13 16.30 1.19
CA MET A 109 -10.26 14.86 1.34
C MET A 109 -11.73 14.50 1.42
N ALA A 110 -12.15 13.50 0.67
CA ALA A 110 -13.54 13.05 0.65
C ALA A 110 -13.60 11.53 0.49
N GLU A 111 -14.62 10.93 1.10
CA GLU A 111 -14.98 9.54 0.84
C GLU A 111 -15.43 9.36 -0.61
N VAL A 112 -15.03 8.27 -1.23
CA VAL A 112 -15.41 7.88 -2.58
C VAL A 112 -16.05 6.49 -2.58
N PRO A 113 -16.96 6.22 -3.54
CA PRO A 113 -17.68 4.94 -3.61
C PRO A 113 -16.77 3.75 -3.97
N GLY A 114 -15.53 4.01 -4.37
CA GLY A 114 -14.54 2.99 -4.72
C GLY A 114 -13.48 3.51 -5.67
N VAL A 115 -12.50 2.65 -5.95
CA VAL A 115 -11.38 2.92 -6.86
C VAL A 115 -11.42 1.93 -8.02
N THR A 116 -11.56 2.43 -9.24
CA THR A 116 -11.54 1.59 -10.46
C THR A 116 -10.13 1.13 -10.76
N ILE A 117 -9.97 -0.17 -11.06
CA ILE A 117 -8.72 -0.77 -11.53
C ILE A 117 -8.97 -1.30 -12.95
N PRO A 118 -8.52 -0.60 -14.00
CA PRO A 118 -8.76 -1.00 -15.39
C PRO A 118 -8.17 -2.37 -15.71
N ALA A 119 -8.77 -3.08 -16.65
CA ALA A 119 -8.24 -4.34 -17.17
C ALA A 119 -6.80 -4.18 -17.69
N GLY A 120 -5.88 -4.99 -17.20
CA GLY A 120 -4.45 -4.90 -17.50
C GLY A 120 -3.76 -3.66 -16.94
N GLY A 121 -4.46 -2.86 -16.12
CA GLY A 121 -3.98 -1.61 -15.53
C GLY A 121 -3.71 -1.73 -14.02
N GLU A 122 -3.52 -0.58 -13.39
CA GLU A 122 -3.22 -0.48 -11.96
C GLU A 122 -3.88 0.75 -11.35
N ALA A 123 -4.09 0.71 -10.04
CA ALA A 123 -4.48 1.83 -9.20
C ALA A 123 -3.52 1.94 -8.02
N GLU A 124 -2.96 3.13 -7.82
CA GLU A 124 -2.05 3.43 -6.72
C GLU A 124 -2.79 4.15 -5.60
N LEU A 125 -2.85 3.51 -4.43
CA LEU A 125 -3.28 4.14 -3.19
C LEU A 125 -2.05 4.70 -2.50
N ARG A 126 -1.96 6.05 -2.40
CA ARG A 126 -0.77 6.76 -1.92
C ARG A 126 -1.12 8.01 -1.13
N PRO A 127 -0.21 8.51 -0.29
CA PRO A 127 -0.39 9.82 0.36
C PRO A 127 -0.67 10.92 -0.68
N GLY A 128 -1.73 11.71 -0.44
CA GLY A 128 -2.14 12.78 -1.35
C GLY A 128 -2.94 12.33 -2.59
N GLY A 129 -3.38 11.08 -2.63
CA GLY A 129 -4.26 10.51 -3.64
C GLY A 129 -5.32 9.62 -2.99
N TYR A 130 -5.69 8.52 -3.67
CA TYR A 130 -6.54 7.49 -3.07
C TYR A 130 -5.83 6.81 -1.89
N HIS A 131 -6.60 6.46 -0.87
CA HIS A 131 -6.12 5.71 0.29
C HIS A 131 -7.28 5.03 1.02
N VAL A 132 -6.98 4.00 1.78
CA VAL A 132 -7.91 3.40 2.73
C VAL A 132 -7.70 4.09 4.07
N MET A 133 -8.72 4.76 4.58
CA MET A 133 -8.70 5.48 5.85
C MET A 133 -9.23 4.60 6.97
N LEU A 134 -8.43 4.37 8.01
CA LEU A 134 -8.80 3.67 9.22
C LEU A 134 -9.20 4.71 10.28
N ILE A 135 -10.46 4.65 10.72
CA ILE A 135 -11.07 5.66 11.59
C ILE A 135 -11.39 5.03 12.95
N GLY A 136 -11.07 5.75 14.02
CA GLY A 136 -11.31 5.24 15.36
C GLY A 136 -10.46 4.02 15.67
N LEU A 137 -9.13 4.17 15.61
CA LEU A 137 -8.21 3.09 15.96
C LEU A 137 -8.50 2.59 17.38
N LYS A 138 -8.53 1.27 17.55
CA LYS A 138 -8.78 0.63 18.86
C LYS A 138 -7.54 0.61 19.75
N GLU A 139 -6.36 0.70 19.11
CA GLU A 139 -5.06 0.73 19.79
C GLU A 139 -4.05 1.55 18.96
N GLU A 140 -2.96 1.95 19.59
CA GLU A 140 -1.85 2.63 18.94
C GLU A 140 -1.19 1.70 17.92
N LEU A 141 -0.90 2.21 16.71
CA LEU A 141 -0.17 1.48 15.67
C LEU A 141 1.29 1.94 15.61
N LYS A 142 2.20 1.09 16.07
CA LYS A 142 3.65 1.37 16.10
C LYS A 142 4.36 0.81 14.88
N VAL A 143 5.45 1.45 14.51
CA VAL A 143 6.33 0.93 13.45
C VAL A 143 6.79 -0.48 13.81
N GLY A 144 6.55 -1.42 12.88
CA GLY A 144 6.84 -2.84 13.06
C GLY A 144 5.64 -3.70 13.44
N ASP A 145 4.52 -3.08 13.83
CA ASP A 145 3.27 -3.80 14.00
C ASP A 145 2.72 -4.28 12.64
N THR A 146 1.74 -5.16 12.68
CA THR A 146 1.03 -5.66 11.50
C THR A 146 -0.47 -5.53 11.72
N VAL A 147 -1.20 -5.09 10.70
CA VAL A 147 -2.65 -4.90 10.72
C VAL A 147 -3.27 -5.81 9.66
N THR A 148 -4.32 -6.54 10.03
CA THR A 148 -5.14 -7.27 9.07
C THR A 148 -6.07 -6.30 8.35
N LEU A 149 -5.97 -6.26 7.03
CA LEU A 149 -6.84 -5.46 6.16
C LEU A 149 -7.55 -6.39 5.16
N VAL A 150 -8.86 -6.31 5.08
CA VAL A 150 -9.66 -7.03 4.10
C VAL A 150 -10.14 -6.03 3.06
N LEU A 151 -9.77 -6.24 1.80
CA LEU A 151 -10.19 -5.45 0.65
C LEU A 151 -11.30 -6.19 -0.09
N THR A 152 -12.40 -5.54 -0.39
CA THR A 152 -13.51 -6.12 -1.16
C THR A 152 -13.56 -5.51 -2.55
N PHE A 153 -13.43 -6.36 -3.56
CA PHE A 153 -13.50 -5.99 -4.97
C PHE A 153 -14.86 -6.41 -5.55
N GLN A 154 -15.31 -5.65 -6.54
CA GLN A 154 -16.61 -5.90 -7.18
C GLN A 154 -16.67 -7.27 -7.88
N ASN A 155 -15.59 -7.69 -8.55
CA ASN A 155 -15.54 -8.93 -9.31
C ASN A 155 -14.58 -9.96 -8.66
N ALA A 156 -13.41 -9.55 -8.19
CA ALA A 156 -12.44 -10.48 -7.61
C ALA A 156 -12.84 -10.99 -6.22
N GLY A 157 -13.77 -10.32 -5.52
CA GLY A 157 -14.20 -10.69 -4.17
C GLY A 157 -13.28 -10.15 -3.09
N GLU A 158 -13.19 -10.83 -1.95
CA GLU A 158 -12.42 -10.37 -0.78
C GLU A 158 -10.98 -10.89 -0.81
N ILE A 159 -10.05 -9.99 -0.52
CA ILE A 159 -8.62 -10.28 -0.36
C ILE A 159 -8.19 -9.81 1.02
N SER A 160 -7.72 -10.75 1.85
CA SER A 160 -7.17 -10.45 3.17
C SER A 160 -5.66 -10.30 3.11
N LEU A 161 -5.15 -9.25 3.75
CA LEU A 161 -3.73 -8.86 3.76
C LEU A 161 -3.24 -8.66 5.19
N GLU A 162 -2.02 -9.11 5.45
CA GLU A 162 -1.24 -8.71 6.62
C GLU A 162 -0.36 -7.51 6.22
N VAL A 163 -0.68 -6.33 6.73
CA VAL A 163 -0.11 -5.05 6.29
C VAL A 163 0.82 -4.49 7.35
N PRO A 164 2.12 -4.31 7.05
CA PRO A 164 3.07 -3.76 8.02
C PRO A 164 2.82 -2.28 8.28
N VAL A 165 2.99 -1.89 9.56
CA VAL A 165 2.95 -0.50 9.99
C VAL A 165 4.32 0.14 9.77
N LYS A 166 4.36 1.25 9.03
CA LYS A 166 5.59 1.99 8.69
C LYS A 166 5.45 3.47 8.99
N MET A 167 6.58 4.16 9.12
CA MET A 167 6.67 5.62 9.05
C MET A 167 7.16 5.98 7.64
N PRO A 168 6.47 6.87 6.88
CA PRO A 168 6.91 7.28 5.54
C PRO A 168 8.17 8.15 5.60
#